data_9a5648edcb25e0e8d09569047dc49c13
#
_entry.id   9a5648edcb25e0e8d09569047dc49c13
#
_cell.length_a   1.000
_cell.length_b   1.000
_cell.length_c   1.000
_cell.angle_alpha   90.00
_cell.angle_beta   90.00
_cell.angle_gamma   90.00
#
_symmetry.space_group_name_H-M   'P 1'
#
loop_
_entity.id
_entity.type
_entity.pdbx_description
1 polymer ?
#
loop_
_entity_poly.entity_id
_entity_poly.type
_entity_poly.pdbx_seq_one_letter_code
_entity_poly.pdbx_strand_id
1 'polypeptide(L)'
;PDFAWSLPDDEWDAISLNYTSGTTGNPKGVVYHHRGAYLNAASNIVSWGMPPHAVYLWTLPMFHCNGWCFPWTLAANAGTSVCLRKVDAALVFALIREHQVTHMCGAPIVYGMLINAPDELKAGIEQRVNGLIAGAAPPAAIIEGAERMGFNITHVYGLTETYGPASVCAKHPEWEALSIDLRVVRNGRQGVSYHMQEAITVLDPLTMAPVPWDGETMGEIMFRGNLVMKG
;
A
#
# COMPACT_ATOMS: atom_id res chain seq x y z
N PRO A 1 20.75 3.68 27.22
CA PRO A 1 19.80 4.15 28.22
C PRO A 1 18.52 3.37 28.09
N ASP A 2 17.95 2.93 29.23
CA ASP A 2 16.67 2.27 29.27
C ASP A 2 15.60 3.29 28.83
N PHE A 3 14.91 3.00 27.73
CA PHE A 3 13.81 3.82 27.25
C PHE A 3 12.59 3.59 28.14
N ALA A 4 12.09 4.64 28.79
CA ALA A 4 10.83 4.57 29.53
C ALA A 4 9.67 4.51 28.54
N TRP A 5 9.07 3.36 28.45
CA TRP A 5 7.90 3.12 27.58
C TRP A 5 6.61 3.48 28.30
N SER A 6 5.73 4.24 27.65
CA SER A 6 4.37 4.54 28.12
C SER A 6 3.37 4.35 26.97
N LEU A 7 2.23 3.76 27.29
CA LEU A 7 1.09 3.74 26.36
C LEU A 7 0.42 5.11 26.32
N PRO A 8 -0.27 5.47 25.23
CA PRO A 8 -1.13 6.65 25.22
C PRO A 8 -2.27 6.48 26.25
N ASP A 9 -2.65 7.59 26.87
CA ASP A 9 -3.79 7.60 27.82
C ASP A 9 -5.13 7.36 27.11
N ASP A 10 -5.26 7.88 25.88
CA ASP A 10 -6.39 7.63 24.99
C ASP A 10 -5.88 7.24 23.60
N GLU A 11 -6.22 6.06 23.12
CA GLU A 11 -5.85 5.59 21.77
C GLU A 11 -6.53 6.37 20.63
N TRP A 12 -7.52 7.22 20.94
CA TRP A 12 -8.11 8.17 20.01
C TRP A 12 -7.36 9.49 19.91
N ASP A 13 -6.33 9.70 20.72
CA ASP A 13 -5.51 10.89 20.62
C ASP A 13 -4.85 11.00 19.23
N ALA A 14 -4.79 12.25 18.75
CA ALA A 14 -4.23 12.56 17.44
C ALA A 14 -2.70 12.36 17.45
N ILE A 15 -2.18 11.64 16.43
CA ILE A 15 -0.74 11.42 16.25
C ILE A 15 -0.17 12.17 15.06
N SER A 16 -0.98 12.45 14.05
CA SER A 16 -0.54 13.19 12.86
C SER A 16 -1.69 13.85 12.13
N LEU A 17 -1.33 14.88 11.35
CA LEU A 17 -2.22 15.61 10.47
C LEU A 17 -1.70 15.51 9.03
N ASN A 18 -2.49 14.95 8.14
CA ASN A 18 -2.17 14.80 6.72
C ASN A 18 -3.12 15.65 5.88
N TYR A 19 -2.58 16.40 4.92
CA TYR A 19 -3.41 17.18 4.01
C TYR A 19 -3.68 16.42 2.71
N THR A 20 -4.94 16.42 2.27
CA THR A 20 -5.31 15.97 0.92
C THR A 20 -5.13 17.12 -0.07
N SER A 21 -4.83 16.78 -1.34
CA SER A 21 -4.68 17.79 -2.41
C SER A 21 -5.98 18.48 -2.80
N GLY A 22 -7.15 17.94 -2.39
CA GLY A 22 -8.46 18.49 -2.69
C GLY A 22 -8.77 18.54 -4.19
N THR A 23 -9.36 17.51 -4.75
CA THR A 23 -9.75 17.47 -6.17
C THR A 23 -10.95 18.39 -6.47
N THR A 24 -11.72 18.76 -5.45
CA THR A 24 -12.97 19.52 -5.59
C THR A 24 -13.05 20.78 -4.70
N GLY A 25 -11.94 21.21 -4.11
CA GLY A 25 -11.95 22.35 -3.18
C GLY A 25 -10.61 22.58 -2.48
N ASN A 26 -10.64 23.30 -1.37
CA ASN A 26 -9.46 23.55 -0.55
C ASN A 26 -8.89 22.23 0.04
N PRO A 27 -7.56 22.16 0.25
CA PRO A 27 -6.96 21.02 0.95
C PRO A 27 -7.61 20.80 2.32
N LYS A 28 -7.89 19.53 2.64
CA LYS A 28 -8.50 19.14 3.91
C LYS A 28 -7.46 18.47 4.80
N GLY A 29 -7.46 18.82 6.08
CA GLY A 29 -6.61 18.16 7.08
C GLY A 29 -7.28 16.88 7.55
N VAL A 30 -6.57 15.76 7.45
CA VAL A 30 -6.99 14.43 7.90
C VAL A 30 -6.24 14.07 9.16
N VAL A 31 -6.96 13.88 10.25
CA VAL A 31 -6.39 13.61 11.57
C VAL A 31 -6.32 12.11 11.82
N TYR A 32 -5.12 11.61 12.07
CA TYR A 32 -4.86 10.22 12.47
C TYR A 32 -4.83 10.08 13.98
N HIS A 33 -5.26 8.93 14.49
CA HIS A 33 -5.21 8.55 15.90
C HIS A 33 -4.41 7.24 16.09
N HIS A 34 -3.98 6.98 17.33
CA HIS A 34 -3.14 5.82 17.67
C HIS A 34 -3.78 4.50 17.24
N ARG A 35 -5.06 4.29 17.54
CA ARG A 35 -5.78 3.06 17.20
C ARG A 35 -5.76 2.76 15.69
N GLY A 36 -6.08 3.76 14.85
CA GLY A 36 -6.10 3.60 13.40
C GLY A 36 -4.73 3.27 12.83
N ALA A 37 -3.68 3.97 13.29
CA ALA A 37 -2.30 3.71 12.85
C ALA A 37 -1.83 2.30 13.27
N TYR A 38 -2.12 1.88 14.50
CA TYR A 38 -1.79 0.53 15.00
C TYR A 38 -2.50 -0.56 14.19
N LEU A 39 -3.81 -0.44 13.99
CA LEU A 39 -4.59 -1.43 13.26
C LEU A 39 -4.20 -1.50 11.78
N ASN A 40 -3.91 -0.35 11.12
CA ASN A 40 -3.45 -0.37 9.74
C ASN A 40 -2.04 -0.98 9.64
N ALA A 41 -1.15 -0.67 10.57
CA ALA A 41 0.18 -1.28 10.62
C ALA A 41 0.09 -2.82 10.75
N ALA A 42 -0.76 -3.32 11.65
CA ALA A 42 -1.01 -4.75 11.79
C ALA A 42 -1.66 -5.34 10.53
N SER A 43 -2.59 -4.61 9.93
CA SER A 43 -3.26 -5.00 8.67
C SER A 43 -2.29 -5.14 7.51
N ASN A 44 -1.30 -4.23 7.38
CA ASN A 44 -0.23 -4.34 6.39
C ASN A 44 0.54 -5.66 6.54
N ILE A 45 0.88 -6.05 7.78
CA ILE A 45 1.59 -7.32 8.04
C ILE A 45 0.74 -8.50 7.59
N VAL A 46 -0.52 -8.57 8.05
CA VAL A 46 -1.39 -9.72 7.80
C VAL A 46 -1.85 -9.79 6.34
N SER A 47 -2.32 -8.67 5.78
CA SER A 47 -2.89 -8.62 4.43
C SER A 47 -1.85 -8.83 3.33
N TRP A 48 -0.60 -8.42 3.57
CA TRP A 48 0.50 -8.62 2.62
C TRP A 48 1.33 -9.88 2.90
N GLY A 49 1.09 -10.52 4.05
CA GLY A 49 1.90 -11.66 4.48
C GLY A 49 3.36 -11.28 4.72
N MET A 50 3.61 -10.12 5.31
CA MET A 50 4.94 -9.57 5.51
C MET A 50 5.70 -10.34 6.59
N PRO A 51 6.82 -11.01 6.29
CA PRO A 51 7.56 -11.77 7.28
C PRO A 51 8.26 -10.84 8.28
N PRO A 52 8.56 -11.31 9.51
CA PRO A 52 9.46 -10.61 10.41
C PRO A 52 10.81 -10.28 9.73
N HIS A 53 11.41 -9.17 10.13
CA HIS A 53 12.70 -8.71 9.61
C HIS A 53 12.71 -8.39 8.11
N ALA A 54 11.56 -8.09 7.51
CA ALA A 54 11.49 -7.64 6.13
C ALA A 54 12.38 -6.41 5.90
N VAL A 55 13.08 -6.38 4.76
CA VAL A 55 13.88 -5.23 4.35
C VAL A 55 13.06 -4.40 3.37
N TYR A 56 12.71 -3.19 3.78
CA TYR A 56 11.79 -2.31 3.05
C TYR A 56 12.53 -1.10 2.45
N LEU A 57 12.40 -0.91 1.14
CA LEU A 57 12.94 0.24 0.42
C LEU A 57 11.88 1.35 0.31
N TRP A 58 12.22 2.55 0.79
CA TRP A 58 11.35 3.71 0.82
C TRP A 58 11.26 4.45 -0.53
N THR A 59 10.67 3.81 -1.53
CA THR A 59 10.29 4.47 -2.79
C THR A 59 8.97 5.25 -2.66
N LEU A 60 8.20 4.99 -1.61
CA LEU A 60 7.02 5.76 -1.23
C LEU A 60 7.44 6.92 -0.32
N PRO A 61 6.97 8.17 -0.55
CA PRO A 61 7.24 9.28 0.36
C PRO A 61 6.66 9.02 1.76
N MET A 62 7.50 9.16 2.80
CA MET A 62 7.07 8.91 4.19
C MET A 62 5.95 9.83 4.67
N PHE A 63 5.84 11.04 4.11
CA PHE A 63 4.79 11.99 4.48
C PHE A 63 3.43 11.67 3.87
N HIS A 64 3.39 10.94 2.73
CA HIS A 64 2.14 10.63 2.04
C HIS A 64 1.38 9.54 2.78
N CYS A 65 0.21 9.88 3.33
CA CYS A 65 -0.56 9.02 4.26
C CYS A 65 0.35 8.43 5.37
N ASN A 66 1.26 9.23 5.90
CA ASN A 66 2.37 8.80 6.77
C ASN A 66 3.02 7.50 6.29
N GLY A 67 3.43 7.50 5.00
CA GLY A 67 4.07 6.36 4.36
C GLY A 67 3.22 5.10 4.37
N TRP A 68 1.89 5.22 4.21
CA TRP A 68 0.91 4.12 4.28
C TRP A 68 1.04 3.28 5.56
N CYS A 69 1.34 3.92 6.69
CA CYS A 69 1.59 3.31 7.99
C CYS A 69 2.84 2.41 8.06
N PHE A 70 3.67 2.34 7.03
CA PHE A 70 4.88 1.50 7.05
C PHE A 70 5.93 1.89 8.11
N PRO A 71 6.06 3.14 8.60
CA PRO A 71 6.92 3.41 9.76
C PRO A 71 6.53 2.56 10.97
N TRP A 72 5.24 2.48 11.26
CA TRP A 72 4.71 1.66 12.37
C TRP A 72 4.70 0.17 12.04
N THR A 73 4.39 -0.20 10.78
CA THR A 73 4.44 -1.59 10.29
C THR A 73 5.82 -2.20 10.48
N LEU A 74 6.87 -1.49 10.06
CA LEU A 74 8.25 -1.97 10.16
C LEU A 74 8.72 -2.04 11.61
N ALA A 75 8.33 -1.07 12.45
CA ALA A 75 8.62 -1.12 13.88
C ALA A 75 7.97 -2.35 14.55
N ALA A 76 6.67 -2.62 14.25
CA ALA A 76 5.95 -3.77 14.79
C ALA A 76 6.51 -5.11 14.30
N ASN A 77 7.08 -5.15 13.09
CA ASN A 77 7.56 -6.37 12.45
C ASN A 77 9.10 -6.55 12.53
N ALA A 78 9.78 -5.73 13.35
CA ALA A 78 11.24 -5.68 13.45
C ALA A 78 11.93 -5.56 12.07
N GLY A 79 11.30 -4.82 11.14
CA GLY A 79 11.78 -4.65 9.78
C GLY A 79 12.90 -3.63 9.67
N THR A 80 13.65 -3.70 8.57
CA THR A 80 14.73 -2.76 8.24
C THR A 80 14.25 -1.74 7.22
N SER A 81 14.48 -0.44 7.50
CA SER A 81 14.20 0.65 6.58
C SER A 81 15.43 1.01 5.75
N VAL A 82 15.34 0.89 4.42
CA VAL A 82 16.34 1.38 3.47
C VAL A 82 15.80 2.68 2.86
N CYS A 83 16.43 3.80 3.21
CA CYS A 83 15.98 5.14 2.81
C CYS A 83 16.75 5.65 1.60
N LEU A 84 16.07 6.38 0.70
CA LEU A 84 16.71 7.09 -0.40
C LEU A 84 16.16 8.52 -0.49
N ARG A 85 17.00 9.46 -0.94
CA ARG A 85 16.61 10.88 -1.06
C ARG A 85 15.83 11.18 -2.35
N LYS A 86 16.05 10.38 -3.39
CA LYS A 86 15.45 10.55 -4.69
C LYS A 86 15.17 9.18 -5.29
N VAL A 87 13.98 9.00 -5.83
CA VAL A 87 13.62 7.79 -6.56
C VAL A 87 14.26 7.87 -7.95
N ASP A 88 15.26 7.04 -8.17
CA ASP A 88 16.02 6.89 -9.40
C ASP A 88 16.26 5.41 -9.66
N ALA A 89 16.11 4.96 -10.91
CA ALA A 89 16.17 3.53 -11.23
C ALA A 89 17.50 2.88 -10.88
N ALA A 90 18.62 3.54 -11.19
CA ALA A 90 19.95 2.99 -10.91
C ALA A 90 20.17 2.85 -9.39
N LEU A 91 19.77 3.87 -8.62
CA LEU A 91 19.86 3.85 -7.17
C LEU A 91 18.94 2.78 -6.56
N VAL A 92 17.70 2.67 -7.03
CA VAL A 92 16.74 1.67 -6.53
C VAL A 92 17.28 0.25 -6.74
N PHE A 93 17.75 -0.09 -7.94
CA PHE A 93 18.33 -1.40 -8.21
C PHE A 93 19.62 -1.67 -7.45
N ALA A 94 20.47 -0.65 -7.27
CA ALA A 94 21.67 -0.78 -6.44
C ALA A 94 21.31 -1.11 -4.98
N LEU A 95 20.37 -0.36 -4.38
CA LEU A 95 19.93 -0.59 -3.00
C LEU A 95 19.21 -1.93 -2.83
N ILE A 96 18.43 -2.37 -3.82
CA ILE A 96 17.80 -3.71 -3.80
C ILE A 96 18.87 -4.81 -3.66
N ARG A 97 19.95 -4.72 -4.43
CA ARG A 97 21.07 -5.70 -4.36
C ARG A 97 21.86 -5.58 -3.07
N GLU A 98 22.29 -4.36 -2.73
CA GLU A 98 23.15 -4.09 -1.58
C GLU A 98 22.52 -4.50 -0.26
N HIS A 99 21.25 -4.17 -0.08
CA HIS A 99 20.54 -4.42 1.18
C HIS A 99 19.60 -5.63 1.13
N GLN A 100 19.60 -6.39 0.04
CA GLN A 100 18.71 -7.55 -0.14
C GLN A 100 17.25 -7.20 0.12
N VAL A 101 16.80 -6.07 -0.44
CA VAL A 101 15.44 -5.55 -0.27
C VAL A 101 14.40 -6.59 -0.67
N THR A 102 13.44 -6.81 0.19
CA THR A 102 12.35 -7.78 0.00
C THR A 102 10.99 -7.13 -0.26
N HIS A 103 10.82 -5.87 0.15
CA HIS A 103 9.53 -5.15 0.08
C HIS A 103 9.71 -3.70 -0.32
N MET A 104 8.77 -3.18 -1.11
CA MET A 104 8.68 -1.76 -1.46
C MET A 104 7.24 -1.40 -1.84
N CYS A 105 6.88 -0.12 -1.71
CA CYS A 105 5.60 0.41 -2.18
C CYS A 105 5.82 1.55 -3.16
N GLY A 106 4.90 1.72 -4.10
CA GLY A 106 5.01 2.82 -5.05
C GLY A 106 3.76 3.02 -5.90
N ALA A 107 3.66 4.22 -6.47
CA ALA A 107 2.69 4.51 -7.52
C ALA A 107 3.11 3.84 -8.85
N PRO A 108 2.18 3.67 -9.81
CA PRO A 108 2.49 3.09 -11.12
C PRO A 108 3.66 3.75 -11.84
N ILE A 109 3.86 5.06 -11.66
CA ILE A 109 4.98 5.80 -12.27
C ILE A 109 6.35 5.31 -11.78
N VAL A 110 6.46 4.90 -10.53
CA VAL A 110 7.71 4.35 -9.96
C VAL A 110 8.03 3.01 -10.62
N TYR A 111 7.06 2.11 -10.69
CA TYR A 111 7.24 0.84 -11.36
C TYR A 111 7.50 1.01 -12.86
N GLY A 112 6.81 1.95 -13.53
CA GLY A 112 7.06 2.29 -14.93
C GLY A 112 8.50 2.74 -15.19
N MET A 113 9.08 3.54 -14.30
CA MET A 113 10.48 3.95 -14.38
C MET A 113 11.42 2.74 -14.26
N LEU A 114 11.15 1.82 -13.34
CA LEU A 114 11.97 0.61 -13.14
C LEU A 114 11.87 -0.35 -14.34
N ILE A 115 10.67 -0.56 -14.87
CA ILE A 115 10.43 -1.43 -16.02
C ILE A 115 11.20 -0.92 -17.26
N ASN A 116 11.20 0.39 -17.48
CA ASN A 116 11.84 1.03 -18.63
C ASN A 116 13.34 1.32 -18.43
N ALA A 117 13.92 0.94 -17.29
CA ALA A 117 15.36 1.05 -17.06
C ALA A 117 16.14 0.09 -17.95
N PRO A 118 17.41 0.39 -18.28
CA PRO A 118 18.30 -0.52 -18.97
C PRO A 118 18.42 -1.89 -18.29
N ASP A 119 18.52 -2.96 -19.06
CA ASP A 119 18.56 -4.33 -18.52
C ASP A 119 19.78 -4.60 -17.66
N GLU A 120 20.88 -3.91 -17.91
CA GLU A 120 22.10 -3.99 -17.10
C GLU A 120 21.86 -3.55 -15.65
N LEU A 121 20.94 -2.61 -15.43
CA LEU A 121 20.57 -2.17 -14.08
C LEU A 121 19.70 -3.18 -13.34
N LYS A 122 18.92 -3.98 -14.06
CA LYS A 122 18.00 -4.98 -13.51
C LYS A 122 18.72 -6.28 -13.14
N ALA A 123 19.90 -6.53 -13.71
CA ALA A 123 20.67 -7.75 -13.50
C ALA A 123 21.14 -7.91 -12.04
N GLY A 124 21.30 -9.18 -11.61
CA GLY A 124 21.86 -9.51 -10.29
C GLY A 124 20.90 -9.34 -9.11
N ILE A 125 19.61 -9.27 -9.35
CA ILE A 125 18.58 -9.37 -8.29
C ILE A 125 18.16 -10.84 -8.22
N GLU A 126 18.51 -11.52 -7.14
CA GLU A 126 18.25 -12.96 -6.97
C GLU A 126 17.04 -13.22 -6.08
N GLN A 127 16.76 -12.29 -5.17
CA GLN A 127 15.62 -12.39 -4.26
C GLN A 127 14.32 -11.90 -4.92
N ARG A 128 13.19 -12.45 -4.46
CA ARG A 128 11.86 -11.96 -4.84
C ARG A 128 11.57 -10.62 -4.15
N VAL A 129 11.28 -9.58 -4.91
CA VAL A 129 10.87 -8.28 -4.39
C VAL A 129 9.34 -8.19 -4.41
N ASN A 130 8.72 -8.06 -3.23
CA ASN A 130 7.30 -7.85 -3.10
C ASN A 130 6.98 -6.35 -3.22
N GLY A 131 6.04 -5.99 -4.09
CA GLY A 131 5.65 -4.61 -4.34
C GLY A 131 4.17 -4.37 -4.07
N LEU A 132 3.81 -3.37 -3.25
CA LEU A 132 2.47 -2.81 -3.27
C LEU A 132 2.39 -1.67 -4.29
N ILE A 133 1.33 -1.68 -5.09
CA ILE A 133 1.06 -0.62 -6.05
C ILE A 133 -0.31 0.00 -5.78
N ALA A 134 -0.35 1.32 -5.66
CA ALA A 134 -1.56 2.11 -5.47
C ALA A 134 -1.34 3.59 -5.81
N GLY A 135 -2.29 4.45 -5.45
CA GLY A 135 -2.30 5.87 -5.76
C GLY A 135 -2.94 6.20 -7.10
N ALA A 136 -3.00 5.21 -7.99
CA ALA A 136 -3.80 5.16 -9.21
C ALA A 136 -4.00 3.69 -9.59
N ALA A 137 -5.03 3.39 -10.37
CA ALA A 137 -5.21 2.04 -10.91
C ALA A 137 -4.01 1.68 -11.82
N PRO A 138 -3.27 0.59 -11.54
CA PRO A 138 -2.11 0.25 -12.34
C PRO A 138 -2.54 -0.25 -13.72
N PRO A 139 -1.99 0.31 -14.81
CA PRO A 139 -2.15 -0.27 -16.14
C PRO A 139 -1.66 -1.72 -16.17
N ALA A 140 -2.34 -2.57 -16.93
CA ALA A 140 -1.95 -3.98 -17.10
C ALA A 140 -0.47 -4.15 -17.46
N ALA A 141 0.04 -3.31 -18.37
CA ALA A 141 1.45 -3.33 -18.80
C ALA A 141 2.45 -3.06 -17.65
N ILE A 142 2.05 -2.29 -16.62
CA ILE A 142 2.90 -2.05 -15.44
C ILE A 142 2.97 -3.30 -14.57
N ILE A 143 1.84 -3.96 -14.33
CA ILE A 143 1.82 -5.23 -13.58
C ILE A 143 2.64 -6.28 -14.32
N GLU A 144 2.41 -6.44 -15.62
CA GLU A 144 3.11 -7.40 -16.46
C GLU A 144 4.62 -7.15 -16.47
N GLY A 145 5.03 -5.91 -16.73
CA GLY A 145 6.45 -5.53 -16.78
C GLY A 145 7.17 -5.78 -15.46
N ALA A 146 6.52 -5.49 -14.33
CA ALA A 146 7.07 -5.73 -13.00
C ALA A 146 7.19 -7.23 -12.71
N GLU A 147 6.18 -8.04 -13.06
CA GLU A 147 6.24 -9.50 -12.90
C GLU A 147 7.33 -10.13 -13.78
N ARG A 148 7.54 -9.62 -15.00
CA ARG A 148 8.65 -10.06 -15.88
C ARG A 148 10.03 -9.74 -15.30
N MET A 149 10.16 -8.70 -14.47
CA MET A 149 11.39 -8.40 -13.73
C MET A 149 11.57 -9.27 -12.47
N GLY A 150 10.65 -10.19 -12.17
CA GLY A 150 10.68 -11.00 -10.95
C GLY A 150 10.05 -10.35 -9.73
N PHE A 151 9.38 -9.20 -9.87
CA PHE A 151 8.68 -8.55 -8.76
C PHE A 151 7.30 -9.18 -8.57
N ASN A 152 6.92 -9.35 -7.32
CA ASN A 152 5.60 -9.84 -6.94
C ASN A 152 4.68 -8.67 -6.60
N ILE A 153 3.95 -8.16 -7.60
CA ILE A 153 3.11 -6.98 -7.43
C ILE A 153 1.74 -7.35 -6.86
N THR A 154 1.33 -6.61 -5.83
CA THR A 154 -0.01 -6.69 -5.24
C THR A 154 -0.67 -5.32 -5.35
N HIS A 155 -1.83 -5.25 -5.99
CA HIS A 155 -2.61 -4.03 -6.09
C HIS A 155 -3.39 -3.78 -4.80
N VAL A 156 -3.30 -2.56 -4.29
CA VAL A 156 -4.04 -2.10 -3.12
C VAL A 156 -4.74 -0.78 -3.41
N TYR A 157 -5.82 -0.50 -2.70
CA TYR A 157 -6.55 0.75 -2.79
C TYR A 157 -6.81 1.30 -1.40
N GLY A 158 -6.77 2.61 -1.28
CA GLY A 158 -7.09 3.34 -0.06
C GLY A 158 -6.95 4.84 -0.27
N LEU A 159 -7.23 5.58 0.77
CA LEU A 159 -7.27 7.04 0.80
C LEU A 159 -6.41 7.57 1.96
N THR A 160 -6.16 8.87 1.99
CA THR A 160 -5.59 9.52 3.18
C THR A 160 -6.49 9.28 4.39
N GLU A 161 -7.79 9.34 4.19
CA GLU A 161 -8.83 9.15 5.20
C GLU A 161 -8.90 7.73 5.78
N THR A 162 -8.21 6.76 5.13
CA THR A 162 -8.10 5.37 5.58
C THR A 162 -6.66 4.96 5.93
N TYR A 163 -5.78 5.93 6.23
CA TYR A 163 -4.37 5.69 6.60
C TYR A 163 -3.50 5.08 5.48
N GLY A 164 -3.99 5.02 4.26
CA GLY A 164 -3.39 4.35 3.11
C GLY A 164 -4.20 3.14 2.69
N PRO A 165 -3.59 1.97 2.42
CA PRO A 165 -4.31 0.80 1.94
C PRO A 165 -5.44 0.35 2.87
N ALA A 166 -6.62 0.14 2.29
CA ALA A 166 -7.82 -0.34 2.95
C ALA A 166 -8.44 -1.55 2.23
N SER A 167 -8.03 -1.80 0.97
CA SER A 167 -8.33 -3.04 0.25
C SER A 167 -7.08 -3.60 -0.41
N VAL A 168 -7.09 -4.90 -0.66
CA VAL A 168 -5.99 -5.65 -1.26
C VAL A 168 -6.50 -6.64 -2.30
N CYS A 169 -5.86 -6.70 -3.44
CA CYS A 169 -6.05 -7.78 -4.39
C CYS A 169 -5.36 -9.04 -3.84
N ALA A 170 -6.05 -9.75 -2.94
CA ALA A 170 -5.55 -10.96 -2.33
C ALA A 170 -5.34 -12.04 -3.41
N LYS A 171 -4.10 -12.42 -3.60
CA LYS A 171 -3.73 -13.42 -4.61
C LYS A 171 -4.06 -14.82 -4.13
N HIS A 172 -4.68 -15.61 -4.99
CA HIS A 172 -4.86 -17.02 -4.76
C HIS A 172 -3.63 -17.80 -5.24
N PRO A 173 -3.16 -18.82 -4.49
CA PRO A 173 -1.98 -19.62 -4.90
C PRO A 173 -2.09 -20.21 -6.31
N GLU A 174 -3.29 -20.61 -6.72
CA GLU A 174 -3.52 -21.18 -8.06
C GLU A 174 -3.28 -20.18 -9.21
N TRP A 175 -3.23 -18.86 -8.92
CA TRP A 175 -2.93 -17.87 -9.95
C TRP A 175 -1.48 -17.95 -10.45
N GLU A 176 -0.58 -18.52 -9.67
CA GLU A 176 0.82 -18.71 -10.08
C GLU A 176 0.94 -19.65 -11.29
N ALA A 177 0.00 -20.59 -11.45
CA ALA A 177 -0.07 -21.52 -12.59
C ALA A 177 -0.71 -20.90 -13.84
N LEU A 178 -1.32 -19.71 -13.75
CA LEU A 178 -1.95 -19.04 -14.88
C LEU A 178 -0.90 -18.40 -15.80
N SER A 179 -1.30 -18.20 -17.07
CA SER A 179 -0.52 -17.34 -17.98
C SER A 179 -0.38 -15.93 -17.41
N ILE A 180 0.66 -15.23 -17.83
CA ILE A 180 0.92 -13.86 -17.35
C ILE A 180 -0.27 -12.93 -17.64
N ASP A 181 -0.89 -13.05 -18.81
CA ASP A 181 -2.05 -12.24 -19.21
C ASP A 181 -3.22 -12.40 -18.24
N LEU A 182 -3.53 -13.66 -17.84
CA LEU A 182 -4.59 -13.95 -16.89
C LEU A 182 -4.26 -13.46 -15.49
N ARG A 183 -2.99 -13.57 -15.06
CA ARG A 183 -2.54 -13.03 -13.77
C ARG A 183 -2.68 -11.53 -13.72
N VAL A 184 -2.28 -10.83 -14.76
CA VAL A 184 -2.36 -9.37 -14.89
C VAL A 184 -3.81 -8.89 -14.78
N VAL A 185 -4.74 -9.54 -15.48
CA VAL A 185 -6.18 -9.21 -15.38
C VAL A 185 -6.70 -9.40 -13.95
N ARG A 186 -6.30 -10.48 -13.26
CA ARG A 186 -6.71 -10.73 -11.88
C ARG A 186 -6.08 -9.76 -10.89
N ASN A 187 -4.78 -9.46 -11.03
CA ASN A 187 -4.04 -8.52 -10.19
C ASN A 187 -4.49 -7.06 -10.37
N GLY A 188 -5.14 -6.72 -11.47
CA GLY A 188 -5.72 -5.39 -11.71
C GLY A 188 -6.98 -5.08 -10.89
N ARG A 189 -7.56 -6.06 -10.19
CA ARG A 189 -8.76 -5.87 -9.37
C ARG A 189 -8.47 -5.04 -8.13
N GLN A 190 -9.49 -4.33 -7.62
CA GLN A 190 -9.41 -3.57 -6.37
C GLN A 190 -9.37 -4.49 -5.13
N GLY A 191 -9.79 -5.75 -5.27
CA GLY A 191 -9.66 -6.77 -4.25
C GLY A 191 -10.75 -6.76 -3.18
N VAL A 192 -10.34 -7.12 -1.97
CA VAL A 192 -11.19 -7.27 -0.78
C VAL A 192 -10.69 -6.37 0.34
N SER A 193 -11.53 -6.15 1.36
CA SER A 193 -11.15 -5.36 2.54
C SER A 193 -9.87 -5.87 3.19
N TYR A 194 -9.04 -4.96 3.69
CA TYR A 194 -7.95 -5.28 4.61
C TYR A 194 -8.48 -5.98 5.87
N HIS A 195 -7.66 -6.83 6.48
CA HIS A 195 -8.07 -7.68 7.59
C HIS A 195 -8.68 -6.93 8.77
N MET A 196 -8.17 -5.74 9.08
CA MET A 196 -8.67 -4.93 10.19
C MET A 196 -9.67 -3.84 9.75
N GLN A 197 -10.00 -3.78 8.46
CA GLN A 197 -11.03 -2.89 7.92
C GLN A 197 -12.40 -3.55 8.12
N GLU A 198 -13.30 -2.88 8.84
CA GLU A 198 -14.63 -3.42 9.18
C GLU A 198 -15.51 -3.60 7.96
N ALA A 199 -15.64 -2.52 7.14
CA ALA A 199 -16.45 -2.57 5.94
C ALA A 199 -15.95 -1.62 4.84
N ILE A 200 -16.05 -2.10 3.61
CA ILE A 200 -16.01 -1.30 2.37
C ILE A 200 -17.25 -1.69 1.58
N THR A 201 -18.06 -0.71 1.19
CA THR A 201 -19.29 -0.95 0.42
C THR A 201 -19.53 0.20 -0.55
N VAL A 202 -20.45 -0.01 -1.50
CA VAL A 202 -20.89 1.04 -2.42
C VAL A 202 -22.34 1.39 -2.08
N LEU A 203 -22.57 2.65 -1.76
CA LEU A 203 -23.88 3.16 -1.37
C LEU A 203 -24.34 4.23 -2.34
N ASP A 204 -25.65 4.35 -2.48
CA ASP A 204 -26.27 5.54 -3.07
C ASP A 204 -26.02 6.74 -2.13
N PRO A 205 -25.40 7.84 -2.59
CA PRO A 205 -24.98 8.93 -1.73
C PRO A 205 -26.14 9.75 -1.15
N LEU A 206 -27.35 9.62 -1.71
CA LEU A 206 -28.54 10.35 -1.24
C LEU A 206 -29.34 9.55 -0.23
N THR A 207 -29.52 8.25 -0.48
CA THR A 207 -30.33 7.38 0.37
C THR A 207 -29.51 6.59 1.39
N MET A 208 -28.20 6.51 1.22
CA MET A 208 -27.27 5.66 1.97
C MET A 208 -27.64 4.17 1.94
N ALA A 209 -28.45 3.77 0.96
CA ALA A 209 -28.77 2.37 0.73
C ALA A 209 -27.70 1.69 -0.13
N PRO A 210 -27.41 0.40 0.10
CA PRO A 210 -26.49 -0.35 -0.78
C PRO A 210 -27.02 -0.38 -2.22
N VAL A 211 -26.12 -0.12 -3.18
CA VAL A 211 -26.46 -0.30 -4.61
C VAL A 211 -26.40 -1.78 -4.99
N PRO A 212 -27.12 -2.20 -6.05
CA PRO A 212 -26.99 -3.55 -6.60
C PRO A 212 -25.55 -3.89 -7.00
N TRP A 213 -25.16 -5.14 -6.83
CA TRP A 213 -23.84 -5.65 -7.24
C TRP A 213 -23.87 -6.16 -8.70
N ASP A 214 -24.40 -5.32 -9.59
CA ASP A 214 -24.61 -5.64 -11.02
C ASP A 214 -23.42 -5.22 -11.91
N GLY A 215 -22.49 -4.44 -11.38
CA GLY A 215 -21.35 -3.89 -12.14
C GLY A 215 -21.72 -2.72 -13.04
N GLU A 216 -22.96 -2.22 -12.98
CA GLU A 216 -23.51 -1.15 -13.82
C GLU A 216 -24.00 0.05 -12.98
N THR A 217 -24.66 -0.23 -11.85
CA THR A 217 -25.20 0.82 -10.97
C THR A 217 -24.08 1.54 -10.26
N MET A 218 -23.95 2.84 -10.50
CA MET A 218 -22.96 3.69 -9.83
C MET A 218 -23.40 4.04 -8.42
N GLY A 219 -22.39 4.12 -7.51
CA GLY A 219 -22.55 4.62 -6.16
C GLY A 219 -21.24 5.17 -5.64
N GLU A 220 -21.20 5.55 -4.39
CA GLU A 220 -20.02 6.07 -3.72
C GLU A 220 -19.40 5.00 -2.82
N ILE A 221 -18.06 4.87 -2.86
CA ILE A 221 -17.32 3.92 -2.02
C ILE A 221 -17.29 4.47 -0.60
N MET A 222 -17.88 3.72 0.34
CA MET A 222 -17.94 4.07 1.74
C MET A 222 -17.07 3.12 2.57
N PHE A 223 -16.36 3.70 3.54
CA PHE A 223 -15.52 2.99 4.49
C PHE A 223 -16.09 3.15 5.89
N ARG A 224 -16.06 2.07 6.64
CA ARG A 224 -16.41 2.06 8.06
C ARG A 224 -15.42 1.21 8.84
N GLY A 225 -15.03 1.70 10.00
CA GLY A 225 -14.17 0.96 10.93
C GLY A 225 -13.20 1.85 11.68
N ASN A 226 -12.41 1.21 12.53
CA ASN A 226 -11.38 1.86 13.35
C ASN A 226 -10.14 2.30 12.54
N LEU A 227 -10.09 2.00 11.25
CA LEU A 227 -9.07 2.41 10.28
C LEU A 227 -9.49 3.67 9.49
N VAL A 228 -10.55 4.34 9.92
CA VAL A 228 -10.99 5.60 9.32
C VAL A 228 -10.51 6.76 10.18
N MET A 229 -10.13 7.88 9.56
CA MET A 229 -9.65 9.10 10.21
C MET A 229 -10.55 9.53 11.38
N LYS A 230 -9.99 10.33 12.30
CA LYS A 230 -10.73 10.93 13.40
C LYS A 230 -11.65 12.09 12.92
N GLY A 231 -11.20 12.82 11.90
CA GLY A 231 -11.86 13.96 11.30
C GLY A 231 -10.99 14.69 10.31
#